data_c2c39a8769023d8c29b1697531134435
#
_entry.id   c2c39a8769023d8c29b1697531134435
#
_cell.length_a   1.000
_cell.length_b   1.000
_cell.length_c   1.000
_cell.angle_alpha   90.00
_cell.angle_beta   90.00
_cell.angle_gamma   90.00
#
_symmetry.space_group_name_H-M   'P 1'
#
loop_
_entity.id
_entity.type
_entity.pdbx_description
1 polymer ?
#
loop_
_entity_poly.entity_id
_entity_poly.type
_entity_poly.pdbx_seq_one_letter_code
_entity_poly.pdbx_strand_id
1 'polypeptide(L)'
;MKKPFKILCIDGGGIKGLFSAQVLAKFEEVFNTNISDQFDLICGTSTGGIIALAASAKIPMSDVVSFYKDKGPLIFAEHKKGFFGEICLKAKQILYKGKYSNKELKRALTEVFGSRKISESSNLLCITAFNITTATPRVFKKDYNRFTEDNKRTYVDVALATSAAPTYLPIHDLEADQFVDGGVWANNPSLVGLMEFLYQFSEDERFDGVDILSISSLEVPQGRAPMPSNSSFLNWQSKLIDLFSIGQAKNIEKLFEYLDGKFKFPIHYTRVSNAPPSHEQMKIIDMDNASEDALKLLQSIGEATANQAKMKDVIRNAFSTGKIILN
;
A
#
# COMPACT_ATOMS: atom_id res chain seq x y z
N MET A 1 26.88 -15.36 -10.85
CA MET A 1 25.82 -15.04 -11.84
C MET A 1 25.13 -13.79 -11.37
N LYS A 2 24.96 -12.82 -12.25
CA LYS A 2 24.12 -11.65 -11.97
C LYS A 2 22.68 -12.10 -11.80
N LYS A 3 21.88 -11.32 -11.06
CA LYS A 3 20.45 -11.57 -10.80
C LYS A 3 19.68 -10.27 -10.95
N PRO A 4 18.38 -10.28 -11.24
CA PRO A 4 17.58 -9.08 -11.22
C PRO A 4 17.48 -8.51 -9.80
N PHE A 5 17.50 -7.19 -9.68
CA PHE A 5 17.12 -6.49 -8.45
C PHE A 5 15.61 -6.63 -8.26
N LYS A 6 15.17 -7.17 -7.12
CA LYS A 6 13.78 -7.56 -6.91
C LYS A 6 13.04 -6.54 -6.05
N ILE A 7 11.98 -5.97 -6.60
CA ILE A 7 11.16 -4.95 -5.94
C ILE A 7 9.74 -5.49 -5.71
N LEU A 8 9.26 -5.41 -4.47
CA LEU A 8 7.85 -5.57 -4.16
C LEU A 8 7.21 -4.20 -3.97
N CYS A 9 6.11 -3.94 -4.68
CA CYS A 9 5.33 -2.72 -4.57
C CYS A 9 3.91 -3.03 -4.13
N ILE A 10 3.39 -2.31 -3.12
CA ILE A 10 2.08 -2.56 -2.53
C ILE A 10 1.28 -1.26 -2.52
N ASP A 11 0.13 -1.29 -3.17
CA ASP A 11 -0.75 -0.12 -3.31
C ASP A 11 -1.42 0.31 -2.02
N GLY A 12 -1.78 1.60 -1.97
CA GLY A 12 -2.67 2.16 -0.96
C GLY A 12 -4.14 1.78 -1.18
N GLY A 13 -4.94 1.76 -0.11
CA GLY A 13 -6.37 1.42 -0.24
C GLY A 13 -7.17 1.25 1.05
N GLY A 14 -6.72 1.76 2.18
CA GLY A 14 -7.43 1.65 3.47
C GLY A 14 -7.65 0.19 3.89
N ILE A 15 -8.87 -0.17 4.30
CA ILE A 15 -9.21 -1.55 4.72
C ILE A 15 -9.03 -2.58 3.61
N LYS A 16 -9.06 -2.16 2.33
CA LYS A 16 -8.78 -3.04 1.17
C LYS A 16 -7.36 -3.61 1.19
N GLY A 17 -6.44 -3.09 2.04
CA GLY A 17 -5.15 -3.69 2.33
C GLY A 17 -5.23 -5.14 2.86
N LEU A 18 -6.37 -5.55 3.44
CA LEU A 18 -6.62 -6.95 3.78
C LEU A 18 -6.51 -7.87 2.57
N PHE A 19 -6.99 -7.44 1.40
CA PHE A 19 -6.80 -8.18 0.14
C PHE A 19 -5.32 -8.34 -0.18
N SER A 20 -4.53 -7.27 -0.12
CA SER A 20 -3.09 -7.30 -0.44
C SER A 20 -2.32 -8.18 0.55
N ALA A 21 -2.64 -8.07 1.85
CA ALA A 21 -2.05 -8.92 2.90
C ALA A 21 -2.40 -10.40 2.69
N GLN A 22 -3.65 -10.72 2.30
CA GLN A 22 -4.08 -12.10 2.02
C GLN A 22 -3.38 -12.69 0.79
N VAL A 23 -3.17 -11.89 -0.27
CA VAL A 23 -2.38 -12.32 -1.44
C VAL A 23 -0.96 -12.69 -1.02
N LEU A 24 -0.30 -11.83 -0.24
CA LEU A 24 1.07 -12.06 0.21
C LEU A 24 1.16 -13.22 1.21
N ALA A 25 0.19 -13.37 2.13
CA ALA A 25 0.12 -14.51 3.05
C ALA A 25 0.00 -15.83 2.30
N LYS A 26 -0.81 -15.86 1.24
CA LYS A 26 -0.92 -17.07 0.40
C LYS A 26 0.36 -17.37 -0.37
N PHE A 27 1.12 -16.35 -0.78
CA PHE A 27 2.43 -16.56 -1.39
C PHE A 27 3.45 -17.10 -0.37
N GLU A 28 3.49 -16.59 0.86
CA GLU A 28 4.33 -17.14 1.92
C GLU A 28 4.02 -18.62 2.18
N GLU A 29 2.73 -18.97 2.27
CA GLU A 29 2.28 -20.35 2.47
C GLU A 29 2.70 -21.27 1.31
N VAL A 30 2.40 -20.88 0.06
CA VAL A 30 2.60 -21.71 -1.13
C VAL A 30 4.08 -21.90 -1.45
N PHE A 31 4.88 -20.84 -1.31
CA PHE A 31 6.30 -20.88 -1.62
C PHE A 31 7.19 -21.20 -0.42
N ASN A 32 6.57 -21.43 0.74
CA ASN A 32 7.24 -21.74 2.02
C ASN A 32 8.41 -20.79 2.31
N THR A 33 8.14 -19.50 2.28
CA THR A 33 9.13 -18.43 2.42
C THR A 33 8.55 -17.23 3.14
N ASN A 34 9.41 -16.32 3.61
CA ASN A 34 9.00 -15.02 4.11
C ASN A 34 9.18 -13.96 3.01
N ILE A 35 8.25 -13.03 2.88
CA ILE A 35 8.31 -11.95 1.88
C ILE A 35 9.64 -11.19 1.97
N SER A 36 10.12 -10.90 3.18
CA SER A 36 11.37 -10.14 3.36
C SER A 36 12.60 -10.84 2.77
N ASP A 37 12.58 -12.15 2.65
CA ASP A 37 13.73 -12.91 2.17
C ASP A 37 13.78 -12.98 0.62
N GLN A 38 12.70 -12.54 -0.04
CA GLN A 38 12.55 -12.63 -1.50
C GLN A 38 12.85 -11.33 -2.25
N PHE A 39 12.70 -10.17 -1.62
CA PHE A 39 12.80 -8.86 -2.28
C PHE A 39 13.91 -8.01 -1.69
N ASP A 40 14.68 -7.34 -2.54
CA ASP A 40 15.75 -6.42 -2.13
C ASP A 40 15.15 -5.11 -1.60
N LEU A 41 14.14 -4.59 -2.29
CA LEU A 41 13.42 -3.36 -1.96
C LEU A 41 11.92 -3.64 -1.80
N ILE A 42 11.31 -3.10 -0.75
CA ILE A 42 9.86 -3.13 -0.55
C ILE A 42 9.33 -1.70 -0.55
N CYS A 43 8.41 -1.42 -1.48
CA CYS A 43 7.75 -0.13 -1.62
C CYS A 43 6.29 -0.24 -1.18
N GLY A 44 5.78 0.79 -0.49
CA GLY A 44 4.39 0.77 -0.08
C GLY A 44 3.81 2.17 0.10
N THR A 45 2.51 2.29 -0.15
CA THR A 45 1.73 3.52 0.04
C THR A 45 0.58 3.26 1.00
N SER A 46 0.36 4.14 1.99
CA SER A 46 -0.80 4.03 2.89
C SER A 46 -0.84 2.64 3.58
N THR A 47 -1.95 1.92 3.46
CA THR A 47 -2.08 0.54 3.93
C THR A 47 -0.98 -0.38 3.36
N GLY A 48 -0.58 -0.18 2.09
CA GLY A 48 0.56 -0.89 1.48
C GLY A 48 1.88 -0.54 2.16
N GLY A 49 2.04 0.68 2.67
CA GLY A 49 3.18 1.10 3.48
C GLY A 49 3.24 0.36 4.83
N ILE A 50 2.09 0.18 5.47
CA ILE A 50 1.98 -0.62 6.71
C ILE A 50 2.38 -2.08 6.45
N ILE A 51 1.89 -2.67 5.35
CA ILE A 51 2.25 -4.04 4.94
C ILE A 51 3.75 -4.15 4.61
N ALA A 52 4.31 -3.17 3.90
CA ALA A 52 5.75 -3.12 3.57
C ALA A 52 6.63 -3.07 4.83
N LEU A 53 6.25 -2.24 5.81
CA LEU A 53 6.92 -2.17 7.11
C LEU A 53 6.81 -3.51 7.86
N ALA A 54 5.64 -4.15 7.88
CA ALA A 54 5.46 -5.45 8.52
C ALA A 54 6.30 -6.53 7.83
N ALA A 55 6.31 -6.59 6.51
CA ALA A 55 7.14 -7.52 5.74
C ALA A 55 8.62 -7.32 6.07
N SER A 56 9.11 -6.07 6.05
CA SER A 56 10.52 -5.74 6.35
C SER A 56 10.91 -6.02 7.81
N ALA A 57 9.94 -6.10 8.71
CA ALA A 57 10.08 -6.52 10.10
C ALA A 57 10.08 -8.04 10.27
N LYS A 58 9.94 -8.80 9.19
CA LYS A 58 9.75 -10.27 9.18
C LYS A 58 8.50 -10.74 9.93
N ILE A 59 7.49 -9.88 10.00
CA ILE A 59 6.17 -10.26 10.52
C ILE A 59 5.47 -11.11 9.46
N PRO A 60 5.01 -12.33 9.78
CA PRO A 60 4.27 -13.18 8.83
C PRO A 60 3.06 -12.45 8.25
N MET A 61 2.81 -12.59 6.97
CA MET A 61 1.66 -11.93 6.34
C MET A 61 0.32 -12.45 6.85
N SER A 62 0.25 -13.66 7.41
CA SER A 62 -0.91 -14.18 8.14
C SER A 62 -1.26 -13.34 9.37
N ASP A 63 -0.24 -12.82 10.08
CA ASP A 63 -0.45 -11.94 11.24
C ASP A 63 -0.93 -10.56 10.81
N VAL A 64 -0.47 -10.10 9.63
CA VAL A 64 -0.98 -8.87 9.02
C VAL A 64 -2.44 -9.03 8.59
N VAL A 65 -2.83 -10.18 8.05
CA VAL A 65 -4.25 -10.51 7.78
C VAL A 65 -5.07 -10.44 9.07
N SER A 66 -4.59 -11.05 10.16
CA SER A 66 -5.24 -11.02 11.47
C SER A 66 -5.36 -9.58 12.00
N PHE A 67 -4.30 -8.77 11.86
CA PHE A 67 -4.33 -7.35 12.22
C PHE A 67 -5.48 -6.59 11.53
N TYR A 68 -5.66 -6.75 10.22
CA TYR A 68 -6.75 -6.09 9.51
C TYR A 68 -8.14 -6.57 9.96
N LYS A 69 -8.29 -7.87 10.25
CA LYS A 69 -9.56 -8.44 10.72
C LYS A 69 -9.93 -7.98 12.13
N ASP A 70 -8.95 -7.92 13.02
CA ASP A 70 -9.18 -7.63 14.43
C ASP A 70 -9.19 -6.12 14.72
N LYS A 71 -8.31 -5.36 14.09
CA LYS A 71 -8.14 -3.92 14.34
C LYS A 71 -8.90 -3.05 13.33
N GLY A 72 -9.16 -3.55 12.12
CA GLY A 72 -9.90 -2.81 11.09
C GLY A 72 -11.26 -2.29 11.59
N PRO A 73 -12.12 -3.12 12.20
CA PRO A 73 -13.39 -2.67 12.77
C PRO A 73 -13.26 -1.60 13.84
N LEU A 74 -12.15 -1.57 14.59
CA LEU A 74 -11.90 -0.57 15.63
C LEU A 74 -11.37 0.74 15.02
N ILE A 75 -10.50 0.66 14.01
CA ILE A 75 -9.90 1.81 13.33
C ILE A 75 -10.96 2.56 12.52
N PHE A 76 -11.83 1.82 11.81
CA PHE A 76 -12.91 2.36 10.98
C PHE A 76 -14.28 2.30 11.67
N ALA A 77 -14.30 2.30 13.01
CA ALA A 77 -15.53 2.37 13.77
C ALA A 77 -16.21 3.72 13.55
N GLU A 78 -17.35 3.71 12.86
CA GLU A 78 -18.26 4.86 12.92
C GLU A 78 -18.83 4.96 14.34
N HIS A 79 -18.71 6.13 14.94
CA HIS A 79 -19.44 6.41 16.17
C HIS A 79 -20.95 6.44 15.84
N LYS A 80 -21.61 5.27 15.98
CA LYS A 80 -23.06 5.11 15.83
C LYS A 80 -23.77 6.04 16.82
N LYS A 81 -24.06 7.26 16.39
CA LYS A 81 -25.03 8.15 17.02
C LYS A 81 -26.32 8.05 16.19
N GLY A 82 -27.48 7.97 16.87
CA GLY A 82 -28.78 7.84 16.19
C GLY A 82 -29.05 8.91 15.15
N PHE A 83 -30.12 8.78 14.38
CA PHE A 83 -30.47 9.54 13.17
C PHE A 83 -30.15 11.05 13.19
N PHE A 84 -30.37 11.74 14.32
CA PHE A 84 -29.97 13.14 14.54
C PHE A 84 -28.44 13.31 14.69
N GLY A 85 -27.75 12.29 15.17
CA GLY A 85 -26.30 12.29 15.28
C GLY A 85 -25.59 12.16 13.94
N GLU A 86 -26.17 11.45 12.97
CA GLU A 86 -25.60 11.34 11.61
C GLU A 86 -25.62 12.65 10.83
N ILE A 87 -26.72 13.43 10.93
CA ILE A 87 -26.81 14.74 10.26
C ILE A 87 -25.79 15.73 10.87
N CYS A 88 -25.68 15.74 12.19
CA CYS A 88 -24.69 16.57 12.90
C CYS A 88 -23.24 16.12 12.64
N LEU A 89 -23.00 14.81 12.52
CA LEU A 89 -21.67 14.26 12.17
C LEU A 89 -21.27 14.58 10.74
N LYS A 90 -22.17 14.41 9.76
CA LYS A 90 -21.92 14.78 8.36
C LYS A 90 -21.65 16.28 8.21
N ALA A 91 -22.42 17.13 8.88
CA ALA A 91 -22.17 18.57 8.90
C ALA A 91 -20.82 18.92 9.58
N LYS A 92 -20.45 18.24 10.66
CA LYS A 92 -19.21 18.44 11.39
C LYS A 92 -17.98 17.91 10.64
N GLN A 93 -18.13 16.80 9.89
CA GLN A 93 -17.10 16.25 8.99
C GLN A 93 -16.82 17.18 7.82
N ILE A 94 -17.87 17.75 7.22
CA ILE A 94 -17.73 18.69 6.10
C ILE A 94 -17.06 19.98 6.54
N LEU A 95 -17.17 20.37 7.83
CA LEU A 95 -16.76 21.69 8.29
C LEU A 95 -15.50 21.69 9.18
N TYR A 96 -15.16 20.61 9.91
CA TYR A 96 -14.15 20.75 10.99
C TYR A 96 -13.24 19.57 11.31
N LYS A 97 -13.45 18.30 10.87
CA LYS A 97 -12.61 17.14 11.26
C LYS A 97 -12.61 16.01 10.23
N GLY A 98 -11.52 15.26 10.15
CA GLY A 98 -11.46 13.98 9.44
C GLY A 98 -12.50 12.97 9.96
N LYS A 99 -12.83 11.96 9.15
CA LYS A 99 -13.87 10.95 9.46
C LYS A 99 -13.53 10.13 10.69
N TYR A 100 -12.25 9.78 10.86
CA TYR A 100 -11.75 8.91 11.91
C TYR A 100 -10.67 9.59 12.75
N SER A 101 -10.48 9.07 13.98
CA SER A 101 -9.34 9.43 14.83
C SER A 101 -8.18 8.47 14.55
N ASN A 102 -6.95 8.96 14.52
CA ASN A 102 -5.77 8.11 14.39
C ASN A 102 -5.38 7.37 15.69
N LYS A 103 -6.13 7.55 16.79
CA LYS A 103 -5.79 6.95 18.10
C LYS A 103 -5.75 5.43 18.07
N GLU A 104 -6.80 4.81 17.51
CA GLU A 104 -6.87 3.35 17.42
C GLU A 104 -5.85 2.80 16.43
N LEU A 105 -5.63 3.49 15.29
CA LEU A 105 -4.57 3.12 14.36
C LEU A 105 -3.20 3.21 15.02
N LYS A 106 -2.87 4.32 15.70
CA LYS A 106 -1.61 4.49 16.42
C LYS A 106 -1.41 3.41 17.48
N ARG A 107 -2.46 3.11 18.25
CA ARG A 107 -2.41 2.05 19.26
C ARG A 107 -2.13 0.69 18.62
N ALA A 108 -2.86 0.32 17.57
CA ALA A 108 -2.69 -0.94 16.88
C ALA A 108 -1.30 -1.07 16.24
N LEU A 109 -0.78 -0.01 15.62
CA LEU A 109 0.59 0.03 15.06
C LEU A 109 1.66 -0.09 16.17
N THR A 110 1.43 0.55 17.33
CA THR A 110 2.35 0.45 18.46
C THR A 110 2.36 -0.95 19.06
N GLU A 111 1.21 -1.64 19.12
CA GLU A 111 1.13 -3.05 19.55
C GLU A 111 1.95 -3.97 18.63
N VAL A 112 1.97 -3.70 17.30
CA VAL A 112 2.67 -4.52 16.30
C VAL A 112 4.15 -4.17 16.19
N PHE A 113 4.49 -2.89 16.11
CA PHE A 113 5.85 -2.44 15.79
C PHE A 113 6.67 -2.03 17.02
N GLY A 114 6.02 -1.71 18.15
CA GLY A 114 6.71 -1.19 19.33
C GLY A 114 7.48 0.08 19.01
N SER A 115 8.73 0.11 19.43
CA SER A 115 9.69 1.20 19.18
C SER A 115 10.61 0.96 17.99
N ARG A 116 10.33 -0.04 17.14
CA ARG A 116 11.17 -0.41 15.98
C ARG A 116 11.43 0.78 15.06
N LYS A 117 12.68 0.92 14.64
CA LYS A 117 13.15 1.99 13.76
C LYS A 117 13.38 1.48 12.34
N ILE A 118 13.41 2.41 11.39
CA ILE A 118 13.71 2.12 9.98
C ILE A 118 15.08 1.44 9.81
N SER A 119 16.07 1.78 10.65
CA SER A 119 17.38 1.10 10.65
C SER A 119 17.31 -0.41 10.88
N GLU A 120 16.25 -0.90 11.55
CA GLU A 120 16.06 -2.32 11.87
C GLU A 120 15.35 -3.10 10.76
N SER A 121 15.05 -2.43 9.66
CA SER A 121 14.46 -3.07 8.48
C SER A 121 15.38 -4.14 7.88
N SER A 122 14.83 -5.31 7.56
CA SER A 122 15.54 -6.39 6.86
C SER A 122 15.67 -6.15 5.36
N ASN A 123 15.04 -5.10 4.82
CA ASN A 123 15.00 -4.76 3.40
C ASN A 123 15.30 -3.28 3.22
N LEU A 124 15.68 -2.89 2.00
CA LEU A 124 15.52 -1.51 1.58
C LEU A 124 14.03 -1.19 1.56
N LEU A 125 13.69 0.05 1.89
CA LEU A 125 12.31 0.52 1.98
C LEU A 125 12.12 1.80 1.16
N CYS A 126 10.95 1.93 0.52
CA CYS A 126 10.43 3.18 -0.02
C CYS A 126 8.96 3.31 0.40
N ILE A 127 8.69 4.09 1.44
CA ILE A 127 7.35 4.33 1.96
C ILE A 127 6.94 5.76 1.60
N THR A 128 5.89 5.90 0.80
CA THR A 128 5.47 7.19 0.24
C THR A 128 4.61 7.97 1.23
N ALA A 129 4.81 9.27 1.29
CA ALA A 129 3.96 10.26 1.94
C ALA A 129 4.01 11.57 1.14
N PHE A 130 3.24 12.57 1.51
CA PHE A 130 3.35 13.91 0.95
C PHE A 130 3.54 14.92 2.06
N ASN A 131 4.61 15.69 1.98
CA ASN A 131 4.91 16.76 2.92
C ASN A 131 4.14 18.02 2.52
N ILE A 132 3.11 18.37 3.27
CA ILE A 132 2.29 19.56 2.96
C ILE A 132 2.93 20.87 3.44
N THR A 133 3.89 20.82 4.36
CA THR A 133 4.66 22.01 4.80
C THR A 133 5.50 22.56 3.66
N THR A 134 6.13 21.67 2.88
CA THR A 134 6.99 22.04 1.75
C THR A 134 6.34 21.84 0.38
N ALA A 135 5.12 21.28 0.33
CA ALA A 135 4.40 20.91 -0.88
C ALA A 135 5.20 19.96 -1.79
N THR A 136 5.88 18.97 -1.21
CA THR A 136 6.74 18.03 -1.94
C THR A 136 6.40 16.57 -1.65
N PRO A 137 6.56 15.67 -2.64
CA PRO A 137 6.57 14.23 -2.40
C PRO A 137 7.64 13.85 -1.36
N ARG A 138 7.31 12.94 -0.45
CA ARG A 138 8.24 12.37 0.53
C ARG A 138 8.28 10.86 0.37
N VAL A 139 9.49 10.29 0.36
CA VAL A 139 9.70 8.85 0.43
C VAL A 139 10.57 8.57 1.65
N PHE A 140 10.00 7.88 2.64
CA PHE A 140 10.79 7.40 3.79
C PHE A 140 11.53 6.14 3.39
N LYS A 141 12.83 6.09 3.69
CA LYS A 141 13.74 5.02 3.24
C LYS A 141 14.65 4.54 4.37
N LYS A 142 15.07 3.28 4.33
CA LYS A 142 16.23 2.85 5.10
C LYS A 142 17.47 3.56 4.54
N ASP A 143 18.31 4.07 5.44
CA ASP A 143 19.51 4.77 5.03
C ASP A 143 20.50 3.81 4.35
N TYR A 144 21.02 4.21 3.21
CA TYR A 144 22.06 3.53 2.46
C TYR A 144 22.75 4.51 1.50
N ASN A 145 23.96 4.19 1.09
CA ASN A 145 24.80 5.05 0.26
C ASN A 145 24.92 6.47 0.87
N ARG A 146 24.47 7.49 0.11
CA ARG A 146 24.52 8.89 0.53
C ARG A 146 23.26 9.36 1.28
N PHE A 147 22.22 8.53 1.33
CA PHE A 147 20.98 8.85 2.04
C PHE A 147 21.12 8.45 3.51
N THR A 148 20.98 9.40 4.44
CA THR A 148 21.23 9.22 5.88
C THR A 148 20.22 9.95 6.77
N GLU A 149 18.91 9.91 6.41
CA GLU A 149 17.91 10.75 7.07
C GLU A 149 16.92 9.99 7.98
N ASP A 150 16.56 8.75 7.60
CA ASP A 150 15.36 8.12 8.13
C ASP A 150 15.61 6.96 9.11
N ASN A 151 16.81 6.48 9.25
CA ASN A 151 17.14 5.36 10.15
C ASN A 151 16.68 5.56 11.60
N LYS A 152 16.61 6.80 12.08
CA LYS A 152 16.14 7.15 13.43
C LYS A 152 14.63 7.11 13.60
N ARG A 153 13.86 7.16 12.49
CA ARG A 153 12.41 7.24 12.51
C ARG A 153 11.77 5.92 12.91
N THR A 154 10.68 6.00 13.68
CA THR A 154 9.97 4.78 14.08
C THR A 154 9.06 4.28 12.96
N TYR A 155 8.83 2.97 12.93
CA TYR A 155 7.85 2.37 12.01
C TYR A 155 6.46 2.96 12.23
N VAL A 156 6.11 3.26 13.48
CA VAL A 156 4.81 3.86 13.83
C VAL A 156 4.65 5.24 13.19
N ASP A 157 5.66 6.11 13.28
CA ASP A 157 5.60 7.45 12.69
C ASP A 157 5.50 7.39 11.17
N VAL A 158 6.30 6.53 10.53
CA VAL A 158 6.26 6.36 9.07
C VAL A 158 4.92 5.76 8.62
N ALA A 159 4.37 4.78 9.36
CA ALA A 159 3.06 4.22 9.09
C ALA A 159 1.94 5.25 9.21
N LEU A 160 1.99 6.11 10.24
CA LEU A 160 1.01 7.20 10.42
C LEU A 160 1.12 8.26 9.33
N ALA A 161 2.34 8.65 8.94
CA ALA A 161 2.57 9.62 7.88
C ALA A 161 2.03 9.12 6.52
N THR A 162 2.38 7.87 6.14
CA THR A 162 1.94 7.29 4.86
C THR A 162 0.44 7.07 4.78
N SER A 163 -0.25 6.83 5.91
CA SER A 163 -1.67 6.52 5.97
C SER A 163 -2.58 7.69 6.38
N ALA A 164 -2.05 8.90 6.51
CA ALA A 164 -2.81 10.12 6.87
C ALA A 164 -3.69 10.60 5.70
N ALA A 165 -4.64 9.76 5.26
CA ALA A 165 -5.49 10.01 4.09
C ALA A 165 -6.39 11.24 4.30
N PRO A 166 -6.30 12.27 3.43
CA PRO A 166 -7.14 13.46 3.52
C PRO A 166 -8.61 13.10 3.63
N THR A 167 -9.34 13.80 4.49
CA THR A 167 -10.75 13.58 4.83
C THR A 167 -11.05 12.35 5.69
N TYR A 168 -10.22 11.30 5.67
CA TYR A 168 -10.40 10.08 6.49
C TYR A 168 -9.68 10.18 7.82
N LEU A 169 -8.39 10.43 7.80
CA LEU A 169 -7.52 10.48 8.98
C LEU A 169 -6.90 11.86 9.17
N PRO A 170 -6.52 12.22 10.39
CA PRO A 170 -5.84 13.48 10.65
C PRO A 170 -4.48 13.56 9.96
N ILE A 171 -4.05 14.76 9.63
CA ILE A 171 -2.67 15.09 9.25
C ILE A 171 -1.72 14.57 10.34
N HIS A 172 -0.60 14.01 9.94
CA HIS A 172 0.44 13.52 10.86
C HIS A 172 1.56 14.54 10.99
N ASP A 173 1.75 15.05 12.21
CA ASP A 173 2.86 15.92 12.55
C ASP A 173 4.09 15.06 12.89
N LEU A 174 5.21 15.32 12.24
CA LEU A 174 6.50 14.65 12.51
C LEU A 174 7.63 15.69 12.47
N GLU A 175 8.22 15.97 13.64
CA GLU A 175 9.17 17.07 13.85
C GLU A 175 8.55 18.43 13.46
N ALA A 176 9.15 19.16 12.51
CA ALA A 176 8.65 20.45 12.04
C ALA A 176 7.71 20.34 10.82
N ASP A 177 7.48 19.15 10.31
CA ASP A 177 6.76 18.90 9.08
C ASP A 177 5.40 18.22 9.30
N GLN A 178 4.48 18.47 8.36
CA GLN A 178 3.16 17.87 8.31
C GLN A 178 3.02 16.96 7.09
N PHE A 179 2.49 15.76 7.31
CA PHE A 179 2.36 14.75 6.28
C PHE A 179 0.92 14.33 6.06
N VAL A 180 0.61 14.06 4.80
CA VAL A 180 -0.59 13.35 4.37
C VAL A 180 -0.19 12.11 3.58
N ASP A 181 -1.17 11.22 3.36
CA ASP A 181 -1.03 9.95 2.67
C ASP A 181 -0.31 10.08 1.32
N GLY A 182 0.60 9.17 1.06
CA GLY A 182 1.32 9.08 -0.23
C GLY A 182 0.41 8.81 -1.43
N GLY A 183 -0.81 8.30 -1.19
CA GLY A 183 -1.81 8.04 -2.23
C GLY A 183 -2.21 9.28 -3.03
N VAL A 184 -1.96 10.50 -2.52
CA VAL A 184 -2.24 11.74 -3.25
C VAL A 184 -1.36 11.89 -4.50
N TRP A 185 -0.20 11.21 -4.58
CA TRP A 185 0.72 11.32 -5.71
C TRP A 185 1.26 9.98 -6.24
N ALA A 186 1.37 8.96 -5.39
CA ALA A 186 1.96 7.65 -5.72
C ALA A 186 1.18 6.50 -5.05
N ASN A 187 -0.12 6.35 -5.37
CA ASN A 187 -0.93 5.26 -4.81
C ASN A 187 -0.36 3.89 -5.19
N ASN A 188 0.10 3.72 -6.43
CA ASN A 188 0.95 2.60 -6.86
C ASN A 188 2.42 3.04 -6.81
N PRO A 189 3.23 2.55 -5.86
CA PRO A 189 4.61 3.01 -5.69
C PRO A 189 5.62 2.38 -6.65
N SER A 190 5.19 1.69 -7.72
CA SER A 190 6.10 0.96 -8.62
C SER A 190 7.06 1.88 -9.36
N LEU A 191 6.62 3.09 -9.74
CA LEU A 191 7.52 4.08 -10.35
C LEU A 191 8.56 4.57 -9.34
N VAL A 192 8.18 4.73 -8.08
CA VAL A 192 9.12 5.12 -7.00
C VAL A 192 10.21 4.05 -6.83
N GLY A 193 9.82 2.77 -6.81
CA GLY A 193 10.77 1.65 -6.76
C GLY A 193 11.69 1.57 -7.96
N LEU A 194 11.15 1.78 -9.17
CA LEU A 194 11.96 1.84 -10.40
C LEU A 194 12.95 3.00 -10.36
N MET A 195 12.52 4.20 -9.98
CA MET A 195 13.40 5.36 -9.86
C MET A 195 14.53 5.12 -8.84
N GLU A 196 14.23 4.46 -7.73
CA GLU A 196 15.23 4.09 -6.73
C GLU A 196 16.27 3.12 -7.30
N PHE A 197 15.84 2.08 -8.03
CA PHE A 197 16.74 1.17 -8.74
C PHE A 197 17.61 1.92 -9.76
N LEU A 198 16.99 2.74 -10.62
CA LEU A 198 17.71 3.48 -11.68
C LEU A 198 18.77 4.42 -11.11
N TYR A 199 18.45 5.08 -10.00
CA TYR A 199 19.37 6.06 -9.41
C TYR A 199 20.49 5.42 -8.59
N GLN A 200 20.25 4.29 -7.93
CA GLN A 200 21.18 3.73 -6.95
C GLN A 200 21.84 2.42 -7.38
N PHE A 201 21.19 1.62 -8.23
CA PHE A 201 21.59 0.23 -8.48
C PHE A 201 21.73 -0.15 -9.96
N SER A 202 21.35 0.71 -10.89
CA SER A 202 21.39 0.38 -12.33
C SER A 202 22.81 0.13 -12.88
N GLU A 203 23.84 0.67 -12.23
CA GLU A 203 25.25 0.46 -12.58
C GLU A 203 25.94 -0.55 -11.67
N ASP A 204 25.24 -1.15 -10.72
CA ASP A 204 25.78 -2.14 -9.79
C ASP A 204 25.94 -3.50 -10.50
N GLU A 205 27.17 -3.97 -10.59
CA GLU A 205 27.52 -5.21 -11.31
C GLU A 205 26.88 -6.48 -10.74
N ARG A 206 26.28 -6.43 -9.54
CA ARG A 206 25.55 -7.55 -8.96
C ARG A 206 24.25 -7.83 -9.68
N PHE A 207 23.68 -6.82 -10.36
CA PHE A 207 22.38 -6.89 -11.00
C PHE A 207 22.49 -6.88 -12.53
N ASP A 208 21.59 -7.61 -13.19
CA ASP A 208 21.46 -7.65 -14.65
C ASP A 208 20.14 -7.05 -15.15
N GLY A 209 19.29 -6.59 -14.25
CA GLY A 209 18.01 -5.98 -14.54
C GLY A 209 17.20 -5.73 -13.27
N VAL A 210 15.91 -5.47 -13.44
CA VAL A 210 14.98 -5.25 -12.33
C VAL A 210 13.68 -6.00 -12.54
N ASP A 211 13.24 -6.73 -11.52
CA ASP A 211 11.95 -7.43 -11.46
C ASP A 211 11.04 -6.73 -10.44
N ILE A 212 9.93 -6.19 -10.89
CA ILE A 212 8.96 -5.48 -10.07
C ILE A 212 7.68 -6.30 -9.97
N LEU A 213 7.37 -6.78 -8.76
CA LEU A 213 6.10 -7.39 -8.41
C LEU A 213 5.21 -6.34 -7.74
N SER A 214 4.11 -5.99 -8.38
CA SER A 214 3.15 -4.99 -7.90
C SER A 214 1.85 -5.64 -7.46
N ILE A 215 1.44 -5.41 -6.21
CA ILE A 215 0.22 -5.93 -5.61
C ILE A 215 -0.80 -4.80 -5.48
N SER A 216 -1.95 -4.95 -6.11
CA SER A 216 -3.04 -3.97 -5.98
C SER A 216 -3.71 -4.04 -4.60
N SER A 217 -4.50 -3.01 -4.28
CA SER A 217 -5.33 -2.96 -3.06
C SER A 217 -6.81 -3.28 -3.33
N LEU A 218 -7.09 -4.17 -4.25
CA LEU A 218 -8.42 -4.48 -4.80
C LEU A 218 -9.02 -3.32 -5.59
N GLU A 219 -9.00 -3.47 -6.91
CA GLU A 219 -9.52 -2.48 -7.85
C GLU A 219 -11.02 -2.68 -8.07
N VAL A 220 -11.81 -1.62 -7.87
CA VAL A 220 -13.25 -1.60 -8.10
C VAL A 220 -13.56 -0.57 -9.19
N PRO A 221 -13.99 -1.00 -10.40
CA PRO A 221 -14.36 -0.07 -11.47
C PRO A 221 -15.56 0.79 -11.07
N GLN A 222 -15.37 2.09 -10.88
CA GLN A 222 -16.43 3.01 -10.42
C GLN A 222 -17.52 3.32 -11.47
N GLY A 223 -17.26 3.07 -12.75
CA GLY A 223 -18.17 3.43 -13.85
C GLY A 223 -19.24 2.39 -14.18
N ARG A 224 -19.33 1.26 -13.47
CA ARG A 224 -20.35 0.23 -13.76
C ARG A 224 -21.78 0.62 -13.34
N ALA A 225 -21.94 1.51 -12.35
CA ALA A 225 -23.21 2.16 -12.08
C ALA A 225 -23.12 3.59 -12.65
N PRO A 226 -23.92 3.96 -13.66
CA PRO A 226 -23.87 5.29 -14.23
C PRO A 226 -24.11 6.36 -13.16
N MET A 227 -23.20 7.31 -13.06
CA MET A 227 -23.39 8.49 -12.21
C MET A 227 -24.14 9.56 -13.01
N PRO A 228 -25.01 10.38 -12.37
CA PRO A 228 -25.61 11.52 -13.03
C PRO A 228 -24.53 12.44 -13.61
N SER A 229 -24.72 12.92 -14.84
CA SER A 229 -23.73 13.77 -15.54
C SER A 229 -23.39 15.06 -14.82
N ASN A 230 -24.30 15.55 -13.97
CA ASN A 230 -24.16 16.77 -13.15
C ASN A 230 -23.96 16.45 -11.66
N SER A 231 -23.22 15.40 -11.34
CA SER A 231 -22.96 15.00 -9.96
C SER A 231 -22.24 16.07 -9.16
N SER A 232 -22.79 16.39 -7.98
CA SER A 232 -22.20 17.35 -7.03
C SER A 232 -20.98 16.75 -6.30
N PHE A 233 -20.19 17.59 -5.63
CA PHE A 233 -19.10 17.14 -4.76
C PHE A 233 -19.55 16.10 -3.73
N LEU A 234 -20.75 16.24 -3.17
CA LEU A 234 -21.33 15.30 -2.21
C LEU A 234 -21.57 13.90 -2.82
N ASN A 235 -21.84 13.83 -4.14
CA ASN A 235 -22.00 12.55 -4.83
C ASN A 235 -20.66 11.88 -5.16
N TRP A 236 -19.60 12.68 -5.30
CA TRP A 236 -18.25 12.18 -5.57
C TRP A 236 -17.55 11.70 -4.31
N GLN A 237 -17.46 12.51 -3.25
CA GLN A 237 -16.85 12.18 -1.96
C GLN A 237 -15.73 11.11 -2.00
N SER A 238 -15.97 9.94 -1.35
CA SER A 238 -15.03 8.82 -1.32
C SER A 238 -14.66 8.28 -2.71
N LYS A 239 -15.61 8.31 -3.65
CA LYS A 239 -15.37 7.86 -5.04
C LYS A 239 -14.30 8.67 -5.76
N LEU A 240 -14.11 9.94 -5.38
CA LEU A 240 -13.09 10.79 -5.98
C LEU A 240 -11.68 10.29 -5.65
N ILE A 241 -11.45 9.87 -4.40
CA ILE A 241 -10.17 9.32 -3.96
C ILE A 241 -9.90 7.98 -4.66
N ASP A 242 -10.90 7.09 -4.74
CA ASP A 242 -10.78 5.84 -5.49
C ASP A 242 -10.47 6.08 -6.97
N LEU A 243 -11.14 7.07 -7.59
CA LEU A 243 -10.91 7.42 -8.99
C LEU A 243 -9.48 7.89 -9.24
N PHE A 244 -8.95 8.77 -8.39
CA PHE A 244 -7.57 9.23 -8.49
C PHE A 244 -6.58 8.10 -8.26
N SER A 245 -6.82 7.26 -7.27
CA SER A 245 -5.95 6.11 -6.95
C SER A 245 -5.90 5.11 -8.10
N ILE A 246 -7.06 4.75 -8.67
CA ILE A 246 -7.14 3.84 -9.83
C ILE A 246 -6.51 4.50 -11.06
N GLY A 247 -6.79 5.79 -11.31
CA GLY A 247 -6.22 6.53 -12.44
C GLY A 247 -4.70 6.54 -12.39
N GLN A 248 -4.10 6.80 -11.22
CA GLN A 248 -2.65 6.73 -11.01
C GLN A 248 -2.12 5.32 -11.27
N ALA A 249 -2.75 4.27 -10.69
CA ALA A 249 -2.30 2.89 -10.86
C ALA A 249 -2.31 2.48 -12.34
N LYS A 250 -3.39 2.80 -13.07
CA LYS A 250 -3.50 2.50 -14.51
C LYS A 250 -2.50 3.27 -15.37
N ASN A 251 -2.19 4.52 -15.01
CA ASN A 251 -1.15 5.29 -15.67
C ASN A 251 0.24 4.65 -15.48
N ILE A 252 0.54 4.15 -14.28
CA ILE A 252 1.79 3.45 -14.00
C ILE A 252 1.87 2.12 -14.78
N GLU A 253 0.80 1.33 -14.82
CA GLU A 253 0.76 0.11 -15.63
C GLU A 253 1.08 0.44 -17.10
N LYS A 254 0.43 1.48 -17.65
CA LYS A 254 0.67 1.92 -19.03
C LYS A 254 2.09 2.41 -19.27
N LEU A 255 2.68 3.12 -18.29
CA LEU A 255 4.07 3.56 -18.39
C LEU A 255 5.01 2.36 -18.51
N PHE A 256 4.84 1.30 -17.73
CA PHE A 256 5.69 0.11 -17.81
C PHE A 256 5.58 -0.61 -19.16
N GLU A 257 4.41 -0.62 -19.80
CA GLU A 257 4.27 -1.12 -21.19
C GLU A 257 5.13 -0.32 -22.18
N TYR A 258 5.26 1.01 -21.99
CA TYR A 258 6.10 1.86 -22.86
C TYR A 258 7.58 1.75 -22.55
N LEU A 259 7.96 1.38 -21.33
CA LEU A 259 9.36 1.24 -20.93
C LEU A 259 9.98 -0.10 -21.37
N ASP A 260 9.17 -1.07 -21.77
CA ASP A 260 9.65 -2.37 -22.22
C ASP A 260 10.65 -2.21 -23.41
N GLY A 261 11.82 -2.82 -23.26
CA GLY A 261 12.89 -2.76 -24.24
C GLY A 261 13.53 -1.38 -24.47
N LYS A 262 13.28 -0.38 -23.62
CA LYS A 262 13.85 0.98 -23.76
C LYS A 262 15.16 1.18 -23.00
N PHE A 263 15.52 0.27 -22.11
CA PHE A 263 16.76 0.32 -21.33
C PHE A 263 17.76 -0.72 -21.81
N LYS A 264 19.04 -0.54 -21.42
CA LYS A 264 20.13 -1.49 -21.74
C LYS A 264 20.04 -2.80 -20.93
N PHE A 265 19.17 -2.84 -19.93
CA PHE A 265 18.88 -3.99 -19.08
C PHE A 265 17.37 -4.25 -19.06
N PRO A 266 16.94 -5.47 -18.79
CA PRO A 266 15.52 -5.79 -18.73
C PRO A 266 14.84 -5.13 -17.52
N ILE A 267 13.63 -4.64 -17.74
CA ILE A 267 12.70 -4.19 -16.69
C ILE A 267 11.46 -5.04 -16.82
N HIS A 268 11.25 -5.95 -15.86
CA HIS A 268 10.06 -6.77 -15.84
C HIS A 268 9.06 -6.22 -14.80
N TYR A 269 7.87 -5.91 -15.24
CA TYR A 269 6.79 -5.46 -14.38
C TYR A 269 5.65 -6.49 -14.38
N THR A 270 5.30 -6.96 -13.20
CA THR A 270 4.22 -7.93 -13.00
C THR A 270 3.21 -7.37 -12.03
N ARG A 271 1.98 -7.15 -12.51
CA ARG A 271 0.86 -6.70 -11.68
C ARG A 271 0.00 -7.89 -11.23
N VAL A 272 -0.26 -7.98 -9.93
CA VAL A 272 -1.25 -8.88 -9.34
C VAL A 272 -2.44 -8.04 -8.93
N SER A 273 -3.57 -8.22 -9.63
CA SER A 273 -4.84 -7.53 -9.37
C SER A 273 -5.99 -8.53 -9.42
N ASN A 274 -7.09 -8.18 -8.79
CA ASN A 274 -8.30 -8.99 -8.73
C ASN A 274 -9.04 -9.02 -10.08
N ALA A 275 -9.79 -10.09 -10.33
CA ALA A 275 -10.85 -10.08 -11.32
C ALA A 275 -11.93 -9.05 -10.93
N PRO A 276 -12.61 -8.42 -11.91
CA PRO A 276 -13.65 -7.43 -11.59
C PRO A 276 -14.71 -8.01 -10.66
N PRO A 277 -15.00 -7.37 -9.50
CA PRO A 277 -16.03 -7.83 -8.58
C PRO A 277 -17.42 -7.78 -9.22
N SER A 278 -18.34 -8.63 -8.76
CA SER A 278 -19.74 -8.57 -9.17
C SER A 278 -20.41 -7.29 -8.67
N HIS A 279 -21.58 -6.94 -9.26
CA HIS A 279 -22.32 -5.76 -8.83
C HIS A 279 -22.69 -5.79 -7.34
N GLU A 280 -23.08 -6.94 -6.81
CA GLU A 280 -23.39 -7.09 -5.38
C GLU A 280 -22.16 -6.95 -4.49
N GLN A 281 -21.03 -7.50 -4.92
CA GLN A 281 -19.76 -7.34 -4.20
C GLN A 281 -19.30 -5.88 -4.16
N MET A 282 -19.47 -5.13 -5.25
CA MET A 282 -19.10 -3.70 -5.30
C MET A 282 -19.87 -2.83 -4.30
N LYS A 283 -21.08 -3.24 -3.86
CA LYS A 283 -21.88 -2.48 -2.90
C LYS A 283 -21.27 -2.45 -1.50
N ILE A 284 -20.48 -3.46 -1.14
CA ILE A 284 -19.90 -3.61 0.19
C ILE A 284 -18.38 -3.36 0.22
N ILE A 285 -17.74 -3.22 -0.95
CA ILE A 285 -16.31 -2.91 -1.02
C ILE A 285 -16.15 -1.38 -0.99
N ASP A 286 -15.59 -0.87 0.10
CA ASP A 286 -15.18 0.54 0.25
C ASP A 286 -13.85 0.62 1.02
N MET A 287 -13.15 1.75 0.93
CA MET A 287 -11.85 1.98 1.58
C MET A 287 -11.93 1.95 3.11
N ASP A 288 -13.12 2.14 3.68
CA ASP A 288 -13.34 2.21 5.12
C ASP A 288 -14.48 1.30 5.63
N ASN A 289 -15.00 0.42 4.77
CA ASN A 289 -15.99 -0.57 5.21
C ASN A 289 -15.31 -1.79 5.83
N ALA A 290 -15.19 -1.79 7.15
CA ALA A 290 -14.64 -2.89 7.94
C ALA A 290 -15.73 -3.81 8.54
N SER A 291 -16.90 -3.92 7.90
CA SER A 291 -17.93 -4.89 8.31
C SER A 291 -17.44 -6.33 8.13
N GLU A 292 -18.00 -7.26 8.89
CA GLU A 292 -17.63 -8.68 8.83
C GLU A 292 -17.76 -9.26 7.41
N ASP A 293 -18.83 -8.90 6.69
CA ASP A 293 -19.07 -9.34 5.32
C ASP A 293 -18.04 -8.76 4.34
N ALA A 294 -17.67 -7.46 4.50
CA ALA A 294 -16.65 -6.84 3.69
C ALA A 294 -15.27 -7.49 3.93
N LEU A 295 -14.90 -7.73 5.18
CA LEU A 295 -13.63 -8.39 5.53
C LEU A 295 -13.55 -9.82 4.99
N LYS A 296 -14.62 -10.61 5.12
CA LYS A 296 -14.68 -11.95 4.53
C LYS A 296 -14.55 -11.92 3.01
N LEU A 297 -15.20 -10.95 2.36
CA LEU A 297 -15.14 -10.80 0.91
C LEU A 297 -13.73 -10.40 0.45
N LEU A 298 -13.10 -9.41 1.11
CA LEU A 298 -11.73 -8.97 0.79
C LEU A 298 -10.74 -10.14 0.91
N GLN A 299 -10.85 -10.92 1.98
CA GLN A 299 -10.01 -12.11 2.20
C GLN A 299 -10.24 -13.16 1.12
N SER A 300 -11.50 -13.49 0.80
CA SER A 300 -11.85 -14.48 -0.22
C SER A 300 -11.33 -14.09 -1.61
N ILE A 301 -11.51 -12.82 -2.02
CA ILE A 301 -11.00 -12.34 -3.31
C ILE A 301 -9.46 -12.36 -3.31
N GLY A 302 -8.81 -12.01 -2.20
CA GLY A 302 -7.35 -12.06 -2.07
C GLY A 302 -6.81 -13.47 -2.25
N GLU A 303 -7.43 -14.45 -1.60
CA GLU A 303 -7.05 -15.86 -1.73
C GLU A 303 -7.26 -16.39 -3.14
N ALA A 304 -8.41 -16.10 -3.76
CA ALA A 304 -8.69 -16.49 -5.15
C ALA A 304 -7.67 -15.87 -6.12
N THR A 305 -7.34 -14.58 -5.94
CA THR A 305 -6.35 -13.87 -6.76
C THR A 305 -4.97 -14.49 -6.64
N ALA A 306 -4.52 -14.80 -5.41
CA ALA A 306 -3.24 -15.45 -5.18
C ALA A 306 -3.18 -16.84 -5.79
N ASN A 307 -4.26 -17.64 -5.68
CA ASN A 307 -4.36 -18.97 -6.27
C ASN A 307 -4.27 -18.96 -7.81
N GLN A 308 -4.78 -17.91 -8.46
CA GLN A 308 -4.58 -17.72 -9.89
C GLN A 308 -3.16 -17.24 -10.22
N ALA A 309 -2.64 -16.28 -9.46
CA ALA A 309 -1.34 -15.68 -9.71
C ALA A 309 -0.19 -16.68 -9.54
N LYS A 310 -0.22 -17.56 -8.53
CA LYS A 310 0.83 -18.58 -8.29
C LYS A 310 1.03 -19.57 -9.45
N MET A 311 0.04 -19.67 -10.35
CA MET A 311 0.14 -20.54 -11.53
C MET A 311 0.99 -19.93 -12.64
N LYS A 312 1.26 -18.63 -12.60
CA LYS A 312 2.09 -17.93 -13.58
C LYS A 312 3.58 -18.16 -13.29
N ASP A 313 4.36 -18.50 -14.33
CA ASP A 313 5.81 -18.72 -14.21
C ASP A 313 6.53 -17.51 -13.62
N VAL A 314 6.15 -16.30 -14.03
CA VAL A 314 6.75 -15.08 -13.54
C VAL A 314 6.60 -14.91 -12.01
N ILE A 315 5.48 -15.36 -11.43
CA ILE A 315 5.29 -15.33 -9.97
C ILE A 315 6.15 -16.43 -9.32
N ARG A 316 6.16 -17.65 -9.86
CA ARG A 316 7.03 -18.72 -9.34
C ARG A 316 8.50 -18.33 -9.36
N ASN A 317 8.94 -17.69 -10.44
CA ASN A 317 10.30 -17.19 -10.56
C ASN A 317 10.62 -16.08 -9.54
N ALA A 318 9.68 -15.18 -9.25
CA ALA A 318 9.85 -14.15 -8.22
C ALA A 318 10.14 -14.73 -6.83
N PHE A 319 9.66 -15.95 -6.54
CA PHE A 319 9.84 -16.64 -5.26
C PHE A 319 10.85 -17.80 -5.30
N SER A 320 11.49 -18.09 -6.44
CA SER A 320 12.44 -19.18 -6.59
C SER A 320 13.86 -18.85 -6.13
N THR A 321 14.20 -17.57 -6.07
CA THR A 321 15.52 -17.09 -5.68
C THR A 321 15.39 -16.01 -4.62
N GLY A 322 16.12 -16.13 -3.52
CA GLY A 322 16.17 -15.11 -2.47
C GLY A 322 16.82 -13.80 -2.96
N LYS A 323 16.59 -12.73 -2.19
CA LYS A 323 17.18 -11.41 -2.41
C LYS A 323 18.72 -11.46 -2.32
N ILE A 324 19.36 -10.46 -2.88
CA ILE A 324 20.77 -10.18 -2.65
C ILE A 324 20.86 -9.34 -1.38
N ILE A 325 21.59 -9.82 -0.36
CA ILE A 325 21.82 -9.06 0.87
C ILE A 325 22.67 -7.85 0.51
N LEU A 326 22.07 -6.68 0.63
CA LEU A 326 22.78 -5.41 0.52
C LEU A 326 23.33 -5.07 1.91
N ASN A 327 24.64 -5.21 2.08
CA ASN A 327 25.37 -4.84 3.28
C ASN A 327 25.58 -3.32 3.34
#